data_279faa890ad8745ef4e48521c67b1f24
#
_entry.id   279faa890ad8745ef4e48521c67b1f24
#
_cell.length_a   1.000
_cell.length_b   1.000
_cell.length_c   1.000
_cell.angle_alpha   90.00
_cell.angle_beta   90.00
_cell.angle_gamma   90.00
#
_symmetry.space_group_name_H-M   'P 1'
#
loop_
_entity.id
_entity.type
_entity.pdbx_description
1 polymer ?
#
loop_
_entity_poly.entity_id
_entity_poly.type
_entity_poly.pdbx_seq_one_letter_code
_entity_poly.pdbx_strand_id
1 'polypeptide(L)'
;VNTIVNYLQGNAWLPCKLWWFPVLAGLWALSAQGQQLDQLGKKQGVKISGGLGLNQSLYLADGVENRFNPYNYVVSGNVSMNLYGIMVPLSFTYSNRNFGYSQPFNIVGLSPSYKSLRLHAGYRTMSFSPYTLAGHNFLGGGLEWSHQGFKVAAMGGRLLRGVEYDSANVLARPGYERWGTGIMLGYGKGGDEITFTTFYAVDQANSIGPVPENLGLRPMENQIYSLGFRKKLSEQLSVYFEGARSGLTRDIRDTSESQLSGLNKTAYFLSRYQNYNTEFSNAFKTGFNFSFKPFQLGLNFERVDPGYNSLGAYYVNSDFQNVTASLATKIYKDKLALSASGGFQRDDIANQKISRMKRFVGSLNLSMNLSKRFNASAMYSNFNNHINIKPVDQAFVQNTIYDRIDTLIFIQINQSVSANINYIPLDNSRISHRVSLGGNYNSAVSRNSGDRTQNAMSGGRIGYMVTWKETGLNTGINASSNTNFYADGQASFYGLGLLLSKPVWKQKLRISLNGNASNNYENGKLTAMLYSVTNSYALRLGRHHALSMSLRYSGRQSKSPAELSFYKTTFNEFMGNLGYNFTF
;
A
#
# COMPACT_ATOMS: atom_id res chain seq x y z
N VAL A 1 -20.20 -6.12 32.03
CA VAL A 1 -21.00 -7.32 31.67
C VAL A 1 -22.43 -6.90 31.42
N ASN A 2 -23.05 -6.11 32.29
CA ASN A 2 -24.43 -5.62 32.12
C ASN A 2 -24.60 -4.70 30.90
N THR A 3 -23.60 -3.93 30.54
CA THR A 3 -23.63 -3.04 29.36
C THR A 3 -23.65 -3.83 28.05
N ILE A 4 -22.98 -4.99 27.98
CA ILE A 4 -22.99 -5.87 26.81
C ILE A 4 -24.37 -6.52 26.63
N VAL A 5 -25.03 -6.91 27.71
CA VAL A 5 -26.38 -7.53 27.66
C VAL A 5 -27.42 -6.54 27.22
N ASN A 6 -27.36 -5.30 27.68
CA ASN A 6 -28.33 -4.25 27.31
C ASN A 6 -28.15 -3.79 25.83
N TYR A 7 -26.93 -3.82 25.28
CA TYR A 7 -26.70 -3.49 23.87
C TYR A 7 -27.23 -4.56 22.92
N LEU A 8 -27.23 -5.83 23.36
CA LEU A 8 -27.80 -6.93 22.59
C LEU A 8 -29.32 -7.03 22.66
N GLN A 9 -29.95 -6.40 23.68
CA GLN A 9 -31.41 -6.39 23.82
C GLN A 9 -32.10 -5.17 23.22
N GLY A 10 -31.38 -4.07 22.96
CA GLY A 10 -31.97 -2.77 22.57
C GLY A 10 -32.21 -2.57 21.06
N ASN A 11 -31.64 -3.38 20.15
CA ASN A 11 -31.83 -3.24 18.70
C ASN A 11 -31.96 -4.59 17.99
N ALA A 12 -32.90 -5.42 18.48
CA ALA A 12 -33.16 -6.74 17.89
C ALA A 12 -34.17 -6.64 16.75
N TRP A 13 -33.77 -6.09 15.62
CA TRP A 13 -34.34 -6.41 14.32
C TRP A 13 -33.19 -6.61 13.32
N LEU A 14 -32.41 -7.67 13.54
CA LEU A 14 -31.63 -8.28 12.48
C LEU A 14 -32.56 -9.21 11.69
N PRO A 15 -32.87 -8.95 10.43
CA PRO A 15 -33.35 -10.00 9.55
C PRO A 15 -32.13 -10.86 9.17
N CYS A 16 -31.62 -11.61 10.13
CA CYS A 16 -30.76 -12.74 9.85
C CYS A 16 -31.64 -13.83 9.25
N LYS A 17 -32.08 -13.63 8.00
CA LYS A 17 -32.60 -14.72 7.18
C LYS A 17 -31.45 -15.71 7.00
N LEU A 18 -31.64 -16.91 7.50
CA LEU A 18 -30.82 -18.12 7.38
C LEU A 18 -30.45 -18.52 5.93
N TRP A 19 -30.17 -17.58 5.05
CA TRP A 19 -29.80 -17.83 3.65
C TRP A 19 -28.32 -18.17 3.46
N TRP A 20 -27.51 -18.06 4.52
CA TRP A 20 -26.09 -18.40 4.44
C TRP A 20 -25.81 -19.90 4.63
N PHE A 21 -26.75 -20.67 5.19
CA PHE A 21 -26.61 -22.13 5.31
C PHE A 21 -26.43 -22.88 3.99
N PRO A 22 -27.17 -22.54 2.90
CA PRO A 22 -26.99 -23.22 1.62
C PRO A 22 -25.67 -22.86 0.93
N VAL A 23 -25.09 -21.68 1.16
CA VAL A 23 -23.79 -21.30 0.61
C VAL A 23 -22.65 -22.08 1.31
N LEU A 24 -22.70 -22.24 2.62
CA LEU A 24 -21.76 -23.07 3.38
C LEU A 24 -21.95 -24.56 3.05
N ALA A 25 -23.17 -25.03 2.89
CA ALA A 25 -23.46 -26.42 2.48
C ALA A 25 -23.02 -26.69 1.03
N GLY A 26 -23.14 -25.72 0.13
CA GLY A 26 -22.64 -25.80 -1.25
C GLY A 26 -21.11 -25.89 -1.32
N LEU A 27 -20.38 -25.17 -0.43
CA LEU A 27 -18.93 -25.26 -0.32
C LEU A 27 -18.46 -26.62 0.22
N TRP A 28 -19.24 -27.28 1.06
CA TRP A 28 -18.97 -28.65 1.52
C TRP A 28 -19.16 -29.70 0.42
N ALA A 29 -20.10 -29.47 -0.48
CA ALA A 29 -20.34 -30.37 -1.62
C ALA A 29 -19.22 -30.30 -2.68
N LEU A 30 -18.54 -29.16 -2.81
CA LEU A 30 -17.41 -28.99 -3.72
C LEU A 30 -16.14 -29.72 -3.23
N SER A 31 -15.99 -29.97 -1.93
CA SER A 31 -14.85 -30.69 -1.38
C SER A 31 -14.87 -32.19 -1.63
N ALA A 32 -15.99 -32.77 -2.04
CA ALA A 32 -16.13 -34.20 -2.30
C ALA A 32 -15.65 -34.65 -3.69
N GLN A 33 -15.36 -33.74 -4.62
CA GLN A 33 -14.91 -34.07 -5.98
C GLN A 33 -13.40 -33.88 -6.20
N GLY A 34 -12.63 -33.56 -5.18
CA GLY A 34 -11.19 -33.27 -5.26
C GLY A 34 -10.25 -34.47 -5.31
N GLN A 35 -10.71 -35.72 -5.48
CA GLN A 35 -9.85 -36.90 -5.50
C GLN A 35 -10.08 -37.76 -6.74
N GLN A 36 -9.51 -37.30 -7.87
CA GLN A 36 -9.12 -38.22 -8.94
C GLN A 36 -7.70 -37.90 -9.37
N LEU A 37 -6.73 -38.48 -8.65
CA LEU A 37 -5.29 -38.39 -8.89
C LEU A 37 -4.78 -39.32 -10.01
N ASP A 38 -5.64 -40.06 -10.69
CA ASP A 38 -5.25 -41.15 -11.61
C ASP A 38 -5.33 -40.79 -13.11
N GLN A 39 -5.38 -39.51 -13.46
CA GLN A 39 -5.33 -39.08 -14.87
C GLN A 39 -4.19 -38.12 -15.19
N LEU A 40 -2.99 -38.45 -14.71
CA LEU A 40 -1.76 -37.82 -15.18
C LEU A 40 -1.42 -38.38 -16.59
N GLY A 41 -1.96 -37.75 -17.64
CA GLY A 41 -1.51 -38.10 -18.98
C GLY A 41 -2.40 -37.75 -20.16
N LYS A 42 -3.69 -37.47 -20.03
CA LYS A 42 -4.54 -37.17 -21.19
C LYS A 42 -5.63 -36.14 -20.85
N LYS A 43 -5.55 -34.98 -21.53
CA LYS A 43 -6.45 -33.80 -21.50
C LYS A 43 -6.44 -33.04 -20.17
N GLN A 44 -5.97 -31.81 -20.22
CA GLN A 44 -6.07 -30.84 -19.12
C GLN A 44 -7.57 -30.63 -18.80
N GLY A 45 -8.06 -31.35 -17.80
CA GLY A 45 -9.41 -31.19 -17.28
C GLY A 45 -9.59 -29.88 -16.51
N VAL A 46 -10.76 -29.64 -16.01
CA VAL A 46 -11.06 -28.51 -15.12
C VAL A 46 -10.29 -28.68 -13.81
N LYS A 47 -9.43 -27.71 -13.48
CA LYS A 47 -8.71 -27.66 -12.20
C LYS A 47 -9.02 -26.34 -11.52
N ILE A 48 -9.51 -26.41 -10.29
CA ILE A 48 -9.83 -25.24 -9.48
C ILE A 48 -8.88 -25.22 -8.28
N SER A 49 -8.32 -24.06 -7.99
CA SER A 49 -7.47 -23.81 -6.83
C SER A 49 -7.69 -22.40 -6.33
N GLY A 50 -7.50 -22.18 -5.04
CA GLY A 50 -7.68 -20.85 -4.52
C GLY A 50 -7.92 -20.79 -3.03
N GLY A 51 -8.42 -19.64 -2.57
CA GLY A 51 -8.79 -19.44 -1.19
C GLY A 51 -9.92 -18.44 -1.04
N LEU A 52 -10.75 -18.68 -0.04
CA LEU A 52 -11.82 -17.80 0.40
C LEU A 52 -11.56 -17.41 1.85
N GLY A 53 -11.69 -16.14 2.17
CA GLY A 53 -11.50 -15.59 3.50
C GLY A 53 -12.72 -14.82 3.97
N LEU A 54 -13.10 -15.02 5.22
CA LEU A 54 -14.06 -14.18 5.95
C LEU A 54 -13.34 -13.64 7.18
N ASN A 55 -13.24 -12.33 7.29
CA ASN A 55 -12.73 -11.65 8.47
C ASN A 55 -13.83 -10.80 9.07
N GLN A 56 -14.02 -10.91 10.37
CA GLN A 56 -14.99 -10.14 11.13
C GLN A 56 -14.26 -9.43 12.27
N SER A 57 -14.65 -8.21 12.55
CA SER A 57 -14.14 -7.44 13.68
C SER A 57 -15.27 -6.84 14.50
N LEU A 58 -15.15 -6.96 15.80
CA LEU A 58 -15.99 -6.32 16.80
C LEU A 58 -15.15 -5.28 17.52
N TYR A 59 -15.67 -4.07 17.66
CA TYR A 59 -15.02 -2.97 18.36
C TYR A 59 -15.98 -2.35 19.37
N LEU A 60 -15.50 -2.19 20.59
CA LEU A 60 -16.21 -1.54 21.68
C LEU A 60 -15.24 -0.59 22.38
N ALA A 61 -15.68 0.60 22.70
CA ALA A 61 -14.92 1.58 23.48
C ALA A 61 -15.74 2.05 24.66
N ASP A 62 -15.05 2.34 25.77
CA ASP A 62 -15.60 2.93 26.98
C ASP A 62 -14.73 4.13 27.38
N GLY A 63 -15.35 5.26 27.74
CA GLY A 63 -14.65 6.51 28.05
C GLY A 63 -14.28 7.38 26.84
N VAL A 64 -14.60 6.93 25.62
CA VAL A 64 -14.40 7.67 24.38
C VAL A 64 -15.43 7.24 23.34
N GLU A 65 -15.76 8.12 22.40
CA GLU A 65 -16.60 7.75 21.27
C GLU A 65 -15.97 6.64 20.41
N ASN A 66 -16.81 5.79 19.84
CA ASN A 66 -16.36 4.72 18.98
C ASN A 66 -15.63 5.28 17.76
N ARG A 67 -14.34 4.96 17.63
CA ARG A 67 -13.50 5.37 16.49
C ARG A 67 -13.77 4.55 15.24
N PHE A 68 -14.34 3.38 15.41
CA PHE A 68 -14.65 2.44 14.34
C PHE A 68 -16.09 1.98 14.45
N ASN A 69 -16.66 1.54 13.35
CA ASN A 69 -17.96 0.86 13.41
C ASN A 69 -17.88 -0.33 14.36
N PRO A 70 -18.86 -0.52 15.24
CA PRO A 70 -18.84 -1.59 16.23
C PRO A 70 -18.67 -2.99 15.63
N TYR A 71 -19.20 -3.21 14.42
CA TYR A 71 -19.06 -4.45 13.70
C TYR A 71 -18.68 -4.22 12.24
N ASN A 72 -17.62 -4.89 11.82
CA ASN A 72 -17.20 -4.89 10.41
C ASN A 72 -16.93 -6.31 9.94
N TYR A 73 -17.15 -6.54 8.65
CA TYR A 73 -16.74 -7.78 8.01
C TYR A 73 -16.13 -7.52 6.64
N VAL A 74 -15.24 -8.43 6.26
CA VAL A 74 -14.61 -8.48 4.94
C VAL A 74 -14.66 -9.92 4.45
N VAL A 75 -15.29 -10.13 3.31
CA VAL A 75 -15.24 -11.38 2.55
C VAL A 75 -14.29 -11.18 1.39
N SER A 76 -13.32 -12.03 1.23
CA SER A 76 -12.36 -11.95 0.12
C SER A 76 -12.10 -13.32 -0.48
N GLY A 77 -11.75 -13.36 -1.75
CA GLY A 77 -11.41 -14.61 -2.41
C GLY A 77 -10.52 -14.39 -3.62
N ASN A 78 -9.63 -15.37 -3.79
CA ASN A 78 -8.82 -15.54 -4.98
C ASN A 78 -9.01 -16.97 -5.47
N VAL A 79 -9.69 -17.13 -6.58
CA VAL A 79 -10.00 -18.42 -7.19
C VAL A 79 -9.35 -18.46 -8.56
N SER A 80 -8.52 -19.45 -8.81
CA SER A 80 -7.91 -19.70 -10.11
C SER A 80 -8.49 -20.97 -10.71
N MET A 81 -9.15 -20.85 -11.85
CA MET A 81 -9.72 -21.95 -12.59
C MET A 81 -8.88 -22.18 -13.84
N ASN A 82 -8.45 -23.41 -14.07
CA ASN A 82 -7.89 -23.83 -15.35
C ASN A 82 -8.99 -24.59 -16.09
N LEU A 83 -9.49 -24.03 -17.17
CA LEU A 83 -10.54 -24.59 -18.02
C LEU A 83 -9.92 -24.98 -19.36
N TYR A 84 -9.47 -26.23 -19.49
CA TYR A 84 -8.87 -26.75 -20.72
C TYR A 84 -7.68 -25.93 -21.26
N GLY A 85 -6.84 -25.41 -20.35
CA GLY A 85 -5.68 -24.58 -20.68
C GLY A 85 -5.93 -23.07 -20.67
N ILE A 86 -7.17 -22.63 -20.44
CA ILE A 86 -7.49 -21.23 -20.15
C ILE A 86 -7.40 -21.03 -18.65
N MET A 87 -6.47 -20.18 -18.20
CA MET A 87 -6.37 -19.78 -16.79
C MET A 87 -7.31 -18.61 -16.52
N VAL A 88 -8.23 -18.77 -15.57
CA VAL A 88 -9.22 -17.76 -15.21
C VAL A 88 -9.06 -17.41 -13.71
N PRO A 89 -8.15 -16.50 -13.36
CA PRO A 89 -8.08 -15.98 -12.00
C PRO A 89 -9.23 -14.98 -11.75
N LEU A 90 -9.99 -15.24 -10.70
CA LEU A 90 -11.04 -14.40 -10.16
C LEU A 90 -10.59 -13.89 -8.79
N SER A 91 -10.66 -12.61 -8.55
CA SER A 91 -10.46 -12.02 -7.23
C SER A 91 -11.63 -11.13 -6.85
N PHE A 92 -12.02 -11.18 -5.58
CA PHE A 92 -13.06 -10.30 -5.07
C PHE A 92 -12.80 -9.94 -3.60
N THR A 93 -13.30 -8.77 -3.23
CA THR A 93 -13.37 -8.31 -1.84
C THR A 93 -14.71 -7.62 -1.64
N TYR A 94 -15.39 -7.96 -0.56
CA TYR A 94 -16.65 -7.36 -0.16
C TYR A 94 -16.61 -7.03 1.33
N SER A 95 -17.04 -5.83 1.69
CA SER A 95 -17.03 -5.32 3.06
C SER A 95 -18.26 -4.47 3.31
N ASN A 96 -18.73 -4.43 4.57
CA ASN A 96 -19.76 -3.50 5.00
C ASN A 96 -19.23 -2.08 5.28
N ARG A 97 -17.92 -1.87 5.12
CA ARG A 97 -17.32 -0.53 5.27
C ARG A 97 -17.71 0.34 4.09
N ASN A 98 -18.45 1.39 4.36
CA ASN A 98 -18.80 2.39 3.37
C ASN A 98 -18.06 3.68 3.71
N PHE A 99 -16.95 3.93 3.00
CA PHE A 99 -16.23 5.18 3.11
C PHE A 99 -16.53 6.04 1.88
N GLY A 100 -16.63 7.35 2.07
CA GLY A 100 -16.80 8.33 1.00
C GLY A 100 -15.58 8.53 0.12
N TYR A 101 -14.94 7.42 -0.33
CA TYR A 101 -13.76 7.48 -1.18
C TYR A 101 -14.13 7.24 -2.64
N SER A 102 -13.40 7.87 -3.53
CA SER A 102 -13.53 7.70 -4.98
C SER A 102 -13.12 6.31 -5.49
N GLN A 103 -12.36 5.55 -4.69
CA GLN A 103 -12.03 4.15 -4.95
C GLN A 103 -12.86 3.24 -4.03
N PRO A 104 -13.66 2.31 -4.57
CA PRO A 104 -14.45 1.41 -3.73
C PRO A 104 -13.60 0.32 -3.09
N PHE A 105 -14.02 -0.13 -1.90
CA PHE A 105 -13.44 -1.29 -1.22
C PHE A 105 -14.02 -2.61 -1.76
N ASN A 106 -15.25 -2.57 -2.26
CA ASN A 106 -15.92 -3.72 -2.83
C ASN A 106 -15.50 -3.86 -4.29
N ILE A 107 -14.64 -4.82 -4.57
CA ILE A 107 -14.06 -5.04 -5.89
C ILE A 107 -14.28 -6.49 -6.32
N VAL A 108 -14.59 -6.68 -7.58
CA VAL A 108 -14.65 -7.99 -8.24
C VAL A 108 -13.99 -7.85 -9.60
N GLY A 109 -13.12 -8.78 -9.93
CA GLY A 109 -12.49 -8.76 -11.23
C GLY A 109 -11.89 -10.11 -11.62
N LEU A 110 -11.81 -10.37 -12.89
CA LEU A 110 -11.26 -11.58 -13.48
C LEU A 110 -10.26 -11.26 -14.59
N SER A 111 -9.29 -12.15 -14.79
CA SER A 111 -8.24 -11.97 -15.79
C SER A 111 -7.95 -13.26 -16.55
N PRO A 112 -8.88 -13.75 -17.39
CA PRO A 112 -8.64 -14.95 -18.18
C PRO A 112 -7.42 -14.80 -19.08
N SER A 113 -6.62 -15.85 -19.14
CA SER A 113 -5.42 -15.88 -19.99
C SER A 113 -5.32 -17.20 -20.73
N TYR A 114 -4.96 -17.11 -22.00
CA TYR A 114 -4.72 -18.25 -22.87
C TYR A 114 -3.49 -17.98 -23.73
N LYS A 115 -2.46 -18.80 -23.57
CA LYS A 115 -1.16 -18.62 -24.25
C LYS A 115 -0.63 -17.19 -24.02
N SER A 116 -0.50 -16.41 -25.08
CA SER A 116 0.04 -15.05 -25.09
C SER A 116 -1.02 -13.95 -24.85
N LEU A 117 -2.29 -14.29 -24.75
CA LEU A 117 -3.39 -13.36 -24.57
C LEU A 117 -3.90 -13.40 -23.14
N ARG A 118 -4.06 -12.24 -22.52
CA ARG A 118 -4.74 -12.03 -21.23
C ARG A 118 -5.79 -10.94 -21.39
N LEU A 119 -7.00 -11.24 -20.94
CA LEU A 119 -8.09 -10.28 -20.88
C LEU A 119 -8.32 -9.86 -19.43
N HIS A 120 -8.87 -8.70 -19.23
CA HIS A 120 -9.21 -8.17 -17.91
C HIS A 120 -10.66 -7.69 -17.93
N ALA A 121 -11.43 -8.01 -16.88
CA ALA A 121 -12.80 -7.53 -16.72
C ALA A 121 -13.10 -7.26 -15.24
N GLY A 122 -13.89 -6.22 -14.98
CA GLY A 122 -14.23 -5.75 -13.65
C GLY A 122 -13.18 -4.80 -13.06
N TYR A 123 -13.00 -4.83 -11.75
CA TYR A 123 -11.96 -4.03 -11.08
C TYR A 123 -10.58 -4.66 -11.28
N ARG A 124 -9.74 -3.98 -12.04
CA ARG A 124 -8.37 -4.41 -12.34
C ARG A 124 -7.39 -3.24 -12.32
N THR A 125 -6.13 -3.60 -12.25
CA THR A 125 -5.01 -2.66 -12.31
C THR A 125 -4.14 -3.01 -13.49
N MET A 126 -3.84 -2.02 -14.33
CA MET A 126 -2.86 -2.12 -15.40
C MET A 126 -1.85 -0.99 -15.27
N SER A 127 -0.66 -1.19 -15.83
CA SER A 127 0.39 -0.18 -15.85
C SER A 127 1.08 -0.20 -17.20
N PHE A 128 1.18 0.96 -17.83
CA PHE A 128 1.88 1.11 -19.10
C PHE A 128 3.23 1.79 -18.90
N SER A 129 3.24 2.90 -18.17
CA SER A 129 4.42 3.71 -17.90
C SER A 129 4.21 4.52 -16.62
N PRO A 130 5.28 4.89 -15.88
CA PRO A 130 5.19 5.78 -14.73
C PRO A 130 4.58 7.15 -15.06
N TYR A 131 4.67 7.58 -16.31
CA TYR A 131 4.21 8.88 -16.77
C TYR A 131 2.81 8.85 -17.41
N THR A 132 2.22 7.68 -17.62
CA THR A 132 0.90 7.51 -18.24
C THR A 132 -0.07 6.85 -17.29
N LEU A 133 -0.40 5.57 -17.54
CA LEU A 133 -1.17 4.73 -16.62
C LEU A 133 -0.21 4.03 -15.68
N ALA A 134 -0.19 4.42 -14.42
CA ALA A 134 0.75 3.93 -13.41
C ALA A 134 0.04 3.19 -12.28
N GLY A 135 -0.42 1.96 -12.57
CA GLY A 135 -0.99 1.07 -11.55
C GLY A 135 -2.31 1.55 -10.95
N HIS A 136 -3.08 2.39 -11.68
CA HIS A 136 -4.38 2.85 -11.24
C HIS A 136 -5.43 1.73 -11.34
N ASN A 137 -6.25 1.57 -10.30
CA ASN A 137 -7.41 0.68 -10.37
C ASN A 137 -8.46 1.27 -11.30
N PHE A 138 -9.11 0.43 -12.11
CA PHE A 138 -10.22 0.82 -12.94
C PHE A 138 -11.32 -0.26 -12.94
N LEU A 139 -12.55 0.15 -13.13
CA LEU A 139 -13.68 -0.73 -13.40
C LEU A 139 -13.96 -0.73 -14.90
N GLY A 140 -13.64 -1.83 -15.57
CA GLY A 140 -13.76 -1.87 -17.01
C GLY A 140 -13.24 -3.14 -17.65
N GLY A 141 -12.73 -2.99 -18.86
CA GLY A 141 -12.07 -4.04 -19.62
C GLY A 141 -10.63 -3.71 -19.96
N GLY A 142 -9.83 -4.75 -20.15
CA GLY A 142 -8.45 -4.62 -20.61
C GLY A 142 -7.99 -5.85 -21.37
N LEU A 143 -6.91 -5.68 -22.10
CA LEU A 143 -6.29 -6.72 -22.93
C LEU A 143 -4.77 -6.57 -22.84
N GLU A 144 -4.06 -7.68 -22.68
CA GLU A 144 -2.61 -7.79 -22.84
C GLU A 144 -2.32 -8.94 -23.81
N TRP A 145 -1.49 -8.68 -24.79
CA TRP A 145 -1.05 -9.67 -25.75
C TRP A 145 0.43 -9.55 -25.99
N SER A 146 1.15 -10.67 -25.95
CA SER A 146 2.59 -10.72 -26.22
C SER A 146 2.91 -11.91 -27.11
N HIS A 147 3.45 -11.69 -28.30
CA HIS A 147 3.82 -12.76 -29.22
C HIS A 147 4.99 -12.35 -30.09
N GLN A 148 6.01 -13.21 -30.15
CA GLN A 148 7.22 -13.01 -30.99
C GLN A 148 7.87 -11.62 -30.86
N GLY A 149 7.90 -11.06 -29.64
CA GLY A 149 8.47 -9.74 -29.36
C GLY A 149 7.46 -8.60 -29.43
N PHE A 150 6.34 -8.76 -30.10
CA PHE A 150 5.25 -7.78 -30.10
C PHE A 150 4.50 -7.80 -28.76
N LYS A 151 4.19 -6.63 -28.26
CA LYS A 151 3.40 -6.40 -27.02
C LYS A 151 2.29 -5.40 -27.33
N VAL A 152 1.08 -5.75 -26.98
CA VAL A 152 -0.07 -4.85 -27.08
C VAL A 152 -0.78 -4.91 -25.73
N ALA A 153 -1.02 -3.76 -25.14
CA ALA A 153 -1.89 -3.65 -23.98
C ALA A 153 -2.89 -2.52 -24.22
N ALA A 154 -4.14 -2.76 -23.85
CA ALA A 154 -5.19 -1.77 -23.97
C ALA A 154 -6.11 -1.86 -22.76
N MET A 155 -6.65 -0.71 -22.33
CA MET A 155 -7.63 -0.66 -21.27
C MET A 155 -8.66 0.43 -21.52
N GLY A 156 -9.86 0.23 -20.96
CA GLY A 156 -10.91 1.22 -20.93
C GLY A 156 -11.83 1.00 -19.75
N GLY A 157 -12.18 2.05 -19.03
CA GLY A 157 -13.05 1.93 -17.87
C GLY A 157 -13.05 3.15 -16.96
N ARG A 158 -13.84 3.04 -15.91
CA ARG A 158 -13.96 4.05 -14.87
C ARG A 158 -12.80 3.97 -13.88
N LEU A 159 -12.01 5.03 -13.78
CA LEU A 159 -10.90 5.16 -12.86
C LEU A 159 -11.34 5.57 -11.45
N LEU A 160 -12.26 6.54 -11.36
CA LEU A 160 -12.80 7.03 -10.10
C LEU A 160 -14.33 7.05 -10.17
N ARG A 161 -15.00 6.72 -9.09
CA ARG A 161 -16.44 6.95 -8.95
C ARG A 161 -16.70 8.37 -8.48
N GLY A 162 -17.85 8.95 -8.84
CA GLY A 162 -18.32 10.21 -8.27
C GLY A 162 -18.56 10.06 -6.76
N VAL A 163 -18.15 11.09 -6.01
CA VAL A 163 -18.44 11.21 -4.57
C VAL A 163 -19.05 12.59 -4.34
N GLU A 164 -20.29 12.60 -3.88
CA GLU A 164 -21.03 13.83 -3.57
C GLU A 164 -20.37 14.60 -2.43
N TYR A 165 -20.53 15.92 -2.45
CA TYR A 165 -20.16 16.75 -1.33
C TYR A 165 -21.18 16.54 -0.19
N ASP A 166 -20.68 16.23 1.00
CA ASP A 166 -21.48 16.08 2.21
C ASP A 166 -20.91 16.99 3.30
N SER A 167 -21.62 18.05 3.62
CA SER A 167 -21.22 19.00 4.67
C SER A 167 -21.24 18.41 6.07
N ALA A 168 -22.00 17.34 6.29
CA ALA A 168 -22.09 16.63 7.57
C ALA A 168 -20.93 15.63 7.75
N ASN A 169 -20.28 15.23 6.67
CA ASN A 169 -19.19 14.26 6.70
C ASN A 169 -17.88 14.86 6.16
N VAL A 170 -17.14 15.52 7.05
CA VAL A 170 -15.85 16.18 6.73
C VAL A 170 -14.81 15.20 6.17
N LEU A 171 -14.96 13.90 6.41
CA LEU A 171 -14.05 12.86 5.92
C LEU A 171 -14.35 12.44 4.48
N ALA A 172 -15.56 12.68 3.98
CA ALA A 172 -15.90 12.41 2.58
C ALA A 172 -15.25 13.48 1.69
N ARG A 173 -14.33 13.06 0.84
CA ARG A 173 -13.72 13.95 -0.15
C ARG A 173 -14.54 13.89 -1.42
N PRO A 174 -15.21 14.98 -1.83
CA PRO A 174 -15.95 15.01 -3.07
C PRO A 174 -15.01 14.82 -4.26
N GLY A 175 -15.48 14.19 -5.31
CA GLY A 175 -14.70 13.95 -6.51
C GLY A 175 -15.57 13.58 -7.69
N TYR A 176 -15.20 14.05 -8.89
CA TYR A 176 -15.91 13.72 -10.11
C TYR A 176 -15.67 12.25 -10.50
N GLU A 177 -16.65 11.65 -11.18
CA GLU A 177 -16.47 10.36 -11.84
C GLU A 177 -15.48 10.53 -12.99
N ARG A 178 -14.45 9.67 -13.04
CA ARG A 178 -13.38 9.71 -14.04
C ARG A 178 -13.37 8.48 -14.88
N TRP A 179 -13.39 8.66 -16.19
CA TRP A 179 -13.21 7.60 -17.18
C TRP A 179 -11.85 7.72 -17.84
N GLY A 180 -11.27 6.58 -18.20
CA GLY A 180 -9.99 6.55 -18.89
C GLY A 180 -9.89 5.41 -19.88
N THR A 181 -9.08 5.63 -20.91
CA THR A 181 -8.69 4.64 -21.91
C THR A 181 -7.23 4.78 -22.25
N GLY A 182 -6.59 3.69 -22.62
CA GLY A 182 -5.19 3.72 -23.01
C GLY A 182 -4.77 2.52 -23.82
N ILE A 183 -3.74 2.72 -24.64
CA ILE A 183 -3.14 1.70 -25.50
C ILE A 183 -1.62 1.81 -25.38
N MET A 184 -0.96 0.67 -25.22
CA MET A 184 0.48 0.51 -25.29
C MET A 184 0.81 -0.48 -26.41
N LEU A 185 1.67 -0.07 -27.31
CA LEU A 185 2.25 -0.88 -28.38
C LEU A 185 3.74 -1.03 -28.12
N GLY A 186 4.27 -2.23 -28.19
CA GLY A 186 5.68 -2.49 -27.97
C GLY A 186 6.21 -3.55 -28.90
N TYR A 187 7.51 -3.45 -29.18
CA TYR A 187 8.28 -4.49 -29.83
C TYR A 187 9.63 -4.66 -29.10
N GLY A 188 9.96 -5.90 -28.75
CA GLY A 188 11.23 -6.19 -28.09
C GLY A 188 11.79 -7.55 -28.48
N LYS A 189 13.11 -7.61 -28.71
CA LYS A 189 13.84 -8.83 -29.03
C LYS A 189 15.27 -8.73 -28.51
N GLY A 190 15.75 -9.79 -27.85
CA GLY A 190 17.18 -9.87 -27.44
C GLY A 190 17.60 -8.89 -26.35
N GLY A 191 16.66 -8.24 -25.66
CA GLY A 191 16.92 -7.19 -24.66
C GLY A 191 16.70 -5.76 -25.17
N ASP A 192 16.52 -5.60 -26.47
CA ASP A 192 16.07 -4.34 -27.09
C ASP A 192 14.56 -4.24 -26.99
N GLU A 193 14.05 -3.04 -26.77
CA GLU A 193 12.60 -2.79 -26.67
C GLU A 193 12.28 -1.35 -27.08
N ILE A 194 11.22 -1.20 -27.84
CA ILE A 194 10.59 0.08 -28.12
C ILE A 194 9.11 0.00 -27.72
N THR A 195 8.60 1.03 -27.06
CA THR A 195 7.20 1.11 -26.64
C THR A 195 6.62 2.47 -26.99
N PHE A 196 5.42 2.47 -27.49
CA PHE A 196 4.61 3.67 -27.67
C PHE A 196 3.35 3.53 -26.83
N THR A 197 2.99 4.56 -26.07
CA THR A 197 1.80 4.56 -25.21
C THR A 197 1.00 5.83 -25.44
N THR A 198 -0.31 5.68 -25.53
CA THR A 198 -1.26 6.79 -25.41
C THR A 198 -2.25 6.52 -24.29
N PHE A 199 -2.56 7.55 -23.52
CA PHE A 199 -3.51 7.48 -22.41
C PHE A 199 -4.39 8.73 -22.44
N TYR A 200 -5.69 8.52 -22.26
CA TYR A 200 -6.70 9.58 -22.20
C TYR A 200 -7.58 9.35 -20.97
N ALA A 201 -7.91 10.42 -20.26
CA ALA A 201 -8.87 10.40 -19.16
C ALA A 201 -9.64 11.70 -19.06
N VAL A 202 -10.91 11.61 -18.64
CA VAL A 202 -11.80 12.76 -18.49
C VAL A 202 -12.73 12.58 -17.30
N ASP A 203 -12.95 13.66 -16.58
CA ASP A 203 -13.93 13.78 -15.51
C ASP A 203 -15.30 14.12 -16.07
N GLN A 204 -16.35 13.46 -15.58
CA GLN A 204 -17.74 13.74 -15.94
C GLN A 204 -18.25 14.93 -15.11
N ALA A 205 -18.38 16.11 -15.71
CA ALA A 205 -18.73 17.34 -15.00
C ALA A 205 -20.07 17.27 -14.25
N ASN A 206 -21.02 16.47 -14.77
CA ASN A 206 -22.37 16.31 -14.20
C ASN A 206 -22.49 15.08 -13.30
N SER A 207 -21.38 14.46 -12.90
CA SER A 207 -21.39 13.22 -12.09
C SER A 207 -21.62 13.44 -10.61
N ILE A 208 -21.55 14.67 -10.16
CA ILE A 208 -21.83 15.09 -8.77
C ILE A 208 -22.60 16.42 -8.79
N GLY A 209 -23.31 16.70 -7.69
CA GLY A 209 -24.01 17.97 -7.49
C GLY A 209 -23.06 19.17 -7.32
N PRO A 210 -23.62 20.38 -7.11
CA PRO A 210 -22.82 21.57 -6.92
C PRO A 210 -21.85 21.44 -5.72
N VAL A 211 -20.60 21.79 -5.95
CA VAL A 211 -19.53 21.77 -4.95
C VAL A 211 -19.16 23.21 -4.61
N PRO A 212 -18.97 23.57 -3.31
CA PRO A 212 -18.51 24.89 -2.92
C PRO A 212 -17.18 25.26 -3.60
N GLU A 213 -17.09 26.49 -4.13
CA GLU A 213 -15.91 26.96 -4.89
C GLU A 213 -14.62 26.98 -4.07
N ASN A 214 -14.73 27.19 -2.76
CA ASN A 214 -13.59 27.20 -1.84
C ASN A 214 -12.86 25.85 -1.74
N LEU A 215 -13.48 24.74 -2.20
CA LEU A 215 -12.83 23.43 -2.28
C LEU A 215 -11.93 23.29 -3.52
N GLY A 216 -12.03 24.21 -4.50
CA GLY A 216 -11.18 24.22 -5.70
C GLY A 216 -11.31 22.97 -6.58
N LEU A 217 -12.38 22.17 -6.41
CA LEU A 217 -12.61 20.95 -7.18
C LEU A 217 -13.14 21.30 -8.57
N ARG A 218 -12.40 20.89 -9.59
CA ARG A 218 -12.73 21.16 -10.99
C ARG A 218 -12.64 19.87 -11.80
N PRO A 219 -13.57 19.62 -12.75
CA PRO A 219 -13.50 18.48 -13.63
C PRO A 219 -12.40 18.68 -14.67
N MET A 220 -11.56 17.68 -14.85
CA MET A 220 -10.34 17.73 -15.67
C MET A 220 -10.40 16.78 -16.86
N GLU A 221 -9.60 17.08 -17.87
CA GLU A 221 -9.31 16.19 -19.00
C GLU A 221 -7.80 16.10 -19.18
N ASN A 222 -7.33 14.92 -19.56
CA ASN A 222 -5.90 14.67 -19.77
C ASN A 222 -5.66 13.71 -20.92
N GLN A 223 -4.74 14.08 -21.81
CA GLN A 223 -4.23 13.19 -22.85
C GLN A 223 -2.71 13.15 -22.81
N ILE A 224 -2.13 11.95 -22.86
CA ILE A 224 -0.69 11.75 -22.75
C ILE A 224 -0.22 10.81 -23.85
N TYR A 225 0.95 11.13 -24.39
CA TYR A 225 1.74 10.26 -25.25
C TYR A 225 3.07 9.97 -24.59
N SER A 226 3.55 8.72 -24.70
CA SER A 226 4.86 8.32 -24.21
C SER A 226 5.57 7.42 -25.22
N LEU A 227 6.88 7.63 -25.36
CA LEU A 227 7.77 6.80 -26.14
C LEU A 227 8.88 6.26 -25.22
N GLY A 228 8.99 4.94 -25.17
CA GLY A 228 10.03 4.22 -24.43
C GLY A 228 10.98 3.50 -25.39
N PHE A 229 12.25 3.50 -25.02
CA PHE A 229 13.29 2.81 -25.77
C PHE A 229 14.29 2.18 -24.81
N ARG A 230 14.65 0.93 -25.05
CA ARG A 230 15.75 0.22 -24.38
C ARG A 230 16.62 -0.47 -25.41
N LYS A 231 17.93 -0.30 -25.29
CA LYS A 231 18.91 -0.92 -26.19
C LYS A 231 19.99 -1.62 -25.38
N LYS A 232 20.23 -2.86 -25.66
CA LYS A 232 21.37 -3.62 -25.16
C LYS A 232 22.55 -3.39 -26.11
N LEU A 233 23.50 -2.55 -25.69
CA LEU A 233 24.68 -2.23 -26.50
C LEU A 233 25.75 -3.35 -26.45
N SER A 234 25.86 -4.02 -25.29
CA SER A 234 26.68 -5.20 -25.09
C SER A 234 26.03 -6.10 -24.02
N GLU A 235 26.65 -7.25 -23.72
CA GLU A 235 26.18 -8.10 -22.62
C GLU A 235 26.21 -7.38 -21.26
N GLN A 236 27.07 -6.39 -21.13
CA GLN A 236 27.33 -5.66 -19.91
C GLN A 236 26.65 -4.28 -19.87
N LEU A 237 26.37 -3.68 -21.03
CA LEU A 237 25.88 -2.31 -21.13
C LEU A 237 24.52 -2.25 -21.81
N SER A 238 23.57 -1.62 -21.14
CA SER A 238 22.28 -1.23 -21.71
C SER A 238 21.96 0.25 -21.47
N VAL A 239 21.26 0.83 -22.41
CA VAL A 239 20.76 2.21 -22.37
C VAL A 239 19.25 2.15 -22.42
N TYR A 240 18.59 3.06 -21.72
CA TYR A 240 17.15 3.26 -21.83
C TYR A 240 16.80 4.73 -21.88
N PHE A 241 15.69 5.01 -22.51
CA PHE A 241 15.03 6.32 -22.55
C PHE A 241 13.52 6.12 -22.48
N GLU A 242 12.84 7.00 -21.77
CA GLU A 242 11.39 7.12 -21.80
C GLU A 242 11.04 8.59 -21.72
N GLY A 243 10.27 9.07 -22.68
CA GLY A 243 9.76 10.43 -22.73
C GLY A 243 8.24 10.43 -22.83
N ALA A 244 7.59 11.37 -22.16
CA ALA A 244 6.15 11.57 -22.19
C ALA A 244 5.79 13.04 -22.29
N ARG A 245 4.68 13.32 -22.98
CA ARG A 245 4.08 14.65 -23.09
C ARG A 245 2.61 14.57 -22.69
N SER A 246 2.24 15.37 -21.69
CA SER A 246 0.90 15.48 -21.14
C SER A 246 0.25 16.78 -21.58
N GLY A 247 -0.98 16.70 -22.10
CA GLY A 247 -1.88 17.83 -22.25
C GLY A 247 -2.98 17.71 -21.18
N LEU A 248 -3.05 18.65 -20.28
CA LEU A 248 -3.99 18.68 -19.15
C LEU A 248 -4.87 19.91 -19.24
N THR A 249 -6.19 19.71 -19.36
CA THR A 249 -7.20 20.77 -19.20
C THR A 249 -7.69 20.75 -17.76
N ARG A 250 -7.46 21.84 -17.02
CA ARG A 250 -7.72 21.89 -15.56
C ARG A 250 -9.18 22.12 -15.19
N ASP A 251 -9.97 22.72 -16.09
CA ASP A 251 -11.42 22.87 -15.95
C ASP A 251 -12.08 22.74 -17.33
N ILE A 252 -12.78 21.64 -17.56
CA ILE A 252 -13.47 21.39 -18.83
C ILE A 252 -14.76 22.20 -19.00
N ARG A 253 -15.22 22.91 -17.97
CA ARG A 253 -16.41 23.78 -18.02
C ARG A 253 -16.08 25.17 -18.59
N ASP A 254 -14.79 25.51 -18.66
CA ASP A 254 -14.35 26.76 -19.24
C ASP A 254 -14.59 26.73 -20.76
N THR A 255 -15.35 27.68 -21.25
CA THR A 255 -15.71 27.83 -22.66
C THR A 255 -14.79 28.77 -23.44
N SER A 256 -13.75 29.30 -22.79
CA SER A 256 -12.77 30.15 -23.44
C SER A 256 -12.03 29.43 -24.57
N GLU A 257 -11.80 30.08 -25.69
CA GLU A 257 -11.09 29.47 -26.80
C GLU A 257 -9.62 29.19 -26.43
N SER A 258 -9.14 27.99 -26.79
CA SER A 258 -7.73 27.69 -26.64
C SER A 258 -6.91 28.43 -27.69
N GLN A 259 -5.81 29.06 -27.25
CA GLN A 259 -4.84 29.68 -28.16
C GLN A 259 -3.87 28.66 -28.78
N LEU A 260 -4.24 27.38 -28.77
CA LEU A 260 -3.39 26.32 -29.30
C LEU A 260 -3.30 26.36 -30.81
N SER A 261 -2.09 26.34 -31.32
CA SER A 261 -1.78 26.31 -32.75
C SER A 261 -0.84 25.15 -33.10
N GLY A 262 -0.80 24.80 -34.37
CA GLY A 262 0.16 23.86 -34.92
C GLY A 262 0.02 22.43 -34.40
N LEU A 263 1.16 21.78 -34.13
CA LEU A 263 1.25 20.39 -33.72
C LEU A 263 0.49 20.05 -32.44
N ASN A 264 0.35 20.98 -31.51
CA ASN A 264 -0.38 20.73 -30.26
C ASN A 264 -1.87 20.49 -30.52
N LYS A 265 -2.49 21.27 -31.37
CA LYS A 265 -3.92 21.10 -31.73
C LYS A 265 -4.17 19.79 -32.47
N THR A 266 -3.27 19.38 -33.36
CA THR A 266 -3.42 18.18 -34.16
C THR A 266 -3.08 16.90 -33.40
N ALA A 267 -2.05 16.92 -32.56
CA ALA A 267 -1.60 15.74 -31.82
C ALA A 267 -2.56 15.31 -30.70
N TYR A 268 -3.30 16.25 -30.11
CA TYR A 268 -4.23 15.97 -29.01
C TYR A 268 -5.69 15.81 -29.51
N PHE A 269 -5.87 14.97 -30.52
CA PHE A 269 -7.16 14.76 -31.21
C PHE A 269 -8.24 14.07 -30.34
N LEU A 270 -7.87 13.36 -29.25
CA LEU A 270 -8.82 12.78 -28.32
C LEU A 270 -9.32 13.79 -27.28
N SER A 271 -8.58 14.86 -27.05
CA SER A 271 -8.96 15.93 -26.12
C SER A 271 -10.11 16.75 -26.72
N ARG A 272 -11.25 16.75 -26.05
CA ARG A 272 -12.49 17.39 -26.50
C ARG A 272 -12.71 18.78 -25.91
N TYR A 273 -12.04 19.05 -24.77
CA TYR A 273 -12.29 20.24 -23.95
C TYR A 273 -11.06 21.15 -23.86
N GLN A 274 -10.27 21.21 -24.96
CA GLN A 274 -9.15 22.14 -25.03
C GLN A 274 -9.63 23.58 -24.93
N ASN A 275 -9.17 24.30 -23.92
CA ASN A 275 -9.52 25.70 -23.65
C ASN A 275 -8.30 26.46 -23.13
N TYR A 276 -8.47 27.71 -22.66
CA TYR A 276 -7.39 28.52 -22.13
C TYR A 276 -6.65 27.87 -20.94
N ASN A 277 -7.32 26.97 -20.16
CA ASN A 277 -6.73 26.27 -19.03
C ASN A 277 -6.01 24.96 -19.44
N THR A 278 -5.76 24.74 -20.73
CA THR A 278 -5.02 23.57 -21.22
C THR A 278 -3.53 23.85 -21.20
N GLU A 279 -2.79 23.06 -20.42
CA GLU A 279 -1.34 23.15 -20.27
C GLU A 279 -0.64 21.92 -20.84
N PHE A 280 0.53 22.13 -21.45
CA PHE A 280 1.37 21.04 -21.95
C PHE A 280 2.66 20.97 -21.16
N SER A 281 3.00 19.78 -20.69
CA SER A 281 4.19 19.52 -19.90
C SER A 281 4.85 18.21 -20.32
N ASN A 282 6.15 18.09 -20.10
CA ASN A 282 6.94 16.96 -20.51
C ASN A 282 7.54 16.26 -19.27
N ALA A 283 7.74 14.95 -19.40
CA ALA A 283 8.50 14.16 -18.45
C ALA A 283 9.41 13.22 -19.25
N PHE A 284 10.65 13.07 -18.82
CA PHE A 284 11.53 12.07 -19.41
C PHE A 284 12.57 11.56 -18.43
N LYS A 285 12.96 10.33 -18.64
CA LYS A 285 14.07 9.68 -17.95
C LYS A 285 14.94 8.93 -18.95
N THR A 286 16.24 8.91 -18.68
CA THR A 286 17.22 8.16 -19.45
C THR A 286 18.28 7.62 -18.52
N GLY A 287 18.96 6.59 -18.93
CA GLY A 287 20.06 6.06 -18.13
C GLY A 287 20.84 4.96 -18.81
N PHE A 288 21.96 4.65 -18.16
CA PHE A 288 22.90 3.60 -18.52
C PHE A 288 22.97 2.59 -17.39
N ASN A 289 22.90 1.30 -17.73
CA ASN A 289 23.11 0.22 -16.76
C ASN A 289 24.29 -0.63 -17.21
N PHE A 290 25.28 -0.75 -16.33
CA PHE A 290 26.45 -1.61 -16.48
C PHE A 290 26.29 -2.82 -15.55
N SER A 291 26.34 -4.02 -16.09
CA SER A 291 26.24 -5.27 -15.35
C SER A 291 27.51 -6.09 -15.55
N PHE A 292 28.38 -6.10 -14.56
CA PHE A 292 29.54 -6.97 -14.52
C PHE A 292 29.63 -7.63 -13.12
N LYS A 293 29.66 -8.94 -13.09
CA LYS A 293 29.65 -9.67 -11.81
C LYS A 293 30.88 -9.31 -10.97
N PRO A 294 30.72 -9.00 -9.67
CA PRO A 294 29.47 -9.02 -8.88
C PRO A 294 28.71 -7.67 -8.84
N PHE A 295 29.07 -6.69 -9.67
CA PHE A 295 28.58 -5.32 -9.59
C PHE A 295 27.55 -5.02 -10.68
N GLN A 296 26.56 -4.20 -10.31
CA GLN A 296 25.63 -3.53 -11.21
C GLN A 296 25.69 -2.03 -10.92
N LEU A 297 26.02 -1.24 -11.92
CA LEU A 297 26.11 0.21 -11.84
C LEU A 297 25.04 0.81 -12.74
N GLY A 298 24.39 1.87 -12.28
CA GLY A 298 23.43 2.63 -13.05
C GLY A 298 23.71 4.13 -12.94
N LEU A 299 23.55 4.83 -14.07
CA LEU A 299 23.51 6.28 -14.13
C LEU A 299 22.16 6.68 -14.71
N ASN A 300 21.41 7.51 -14.00
CA ASN A 300 20.07 7.88 -14.39
C ASN A 300 19.90 9.41 -14.36
N PHE A 301 19.21 9.91 -15.34
CA PHE A 301 18.75 11.29 -15.40
C PHE A 301 17.22 11.28 -15.56
N GLU A 302 16.53 12.07 -14.78
CA GLU A 302 15.08 12.25 -14.86
C GLU A 302 14.73 13.73 -14.74
N ARG A 303 13.80 14.17 -15.57
CA ARG A 303 13.22 15.50 -15.51
C ARG A 303 11.72 15.41 -15.74
N VAL A 304 10.99 16.07 -14.86
CA VAL A 304 9.54 16.24 -14.96
C VAL A 304 9.22 17.71 -14.86
N ASP A 305 8.61 18.25 -15.90
CA ASP A 305 8.29 19.67 -16.00
C ASP A 305 7.27 20.09 -14.93
N PRO A 306 7.24 21.39 -14.54
CA PRO A 306 6.19 21.95 -13.71
C PRO A 306 4.81 21.67 -14.30
N GLY A 307 3.84 21.34 -13.44
CA GLY A 307 2.47 21.08 -13.87
C GLY A 307 2.24 19.73 -14.57
N TYR A 308 3.29 18.92 -14.80
CA TYR A 308 3.12 17.58 -15.35
C TYR A 308 2.19 16.75 -14.45
N ASN A 309 1.14 16.19 -15.04
CA ASN A 309 0.20 15.34 -14.34
C ASN A 309 -0.32 14.23 -15.26
N SER A 310 -0.68 13.12 -14.66
CA SER A 310 -1.39 12.03 -15.30
C SER A 310 -2.61 11.66 -14.47
N LEU A 311 -3.79 11.78 -15.06
CA LEU A 311 -5.03 11.30 -14.44
C LEU A 311 -5.11 9.76 -14.37
N GLY A 312 -4.16 9.04 -14.99
CA GLY A 312 -3.97 7.59 -14.90
C GLY A 312 -3.01 7.14 -13.80
N ALA A 313 -2.54 8.07 -12.97
CA ALA A 313 -1.73 7.78 -11.79
C ALA A 313 -2.36 8.38 -10.55
N TYR A 314 -2.19 7.73 -9.38
CA TYR A 314 -2.67 8.32 -8.13
C TYR A 314 -1.91 9.56 -7.72
N TYR A 315 -0.64 9.63 -8.10
CA TYR A 315 0.23 10.73 -7.80
C TYR A 315 1.39 10.79 -8.80
N VAL A 316 1.72 11.99 -9.26
CA VAL A 316 2.88 12.27 -10.10
C VAL A 316 3.67 13.41 -9.46
N ASN A 317 4.95 13.16 -9.14
CA ASN A 317 5.87 14.22 -8.78
C ASN A 317 6.17 15.05 -10.02
N SER A 318 6.07 16.38 -9.92
CA SER A 318 6.41 17.30 -10.99
C SER A 318 7.36 18.39 -10.52
N ASP A 319 7.88 19.19 -11.46
CA ASP A 319 8.81 20.28 -11.21
C ASP A 319 10.10 19.83 -10.51
N PHE A 320 10.73 18.80 -11.05
CA PHE A 320 12.05 18.37 -10.57
C PHE A 320 12.93 17.82 -11.67
N GLN A 321 14.22 17.93 -11.43
CA GLN A 321 15.28 17.28 -12.21
C GLN A 321 16.23 16.59 -11.25
N ASN A 322 16.56 15.33 -11.52
CA ASN A 322 17.54 14.59 -10.76
C ASN A 322 18.57 13.87 -11.64
N VAL A 323 19.78 13.75 -11.11
CA VAL A 323 20.86 12.92 -11.64
C VAL A 323 21.26 11.98 -10.53
N THR A 324 21.16 10.68 -10.75
CA THR A 324 21.45 9.67 -9.74
C THR A 324 22.39 8.60 -10.27
N ALA A 325 23.32 8.17 -9.44
CA ALA A 325 24.11 6.97 -9.64
C ALA A 325 23.63 5.86 -8.71
N SER A 326 23.61 4.64 -9.15
CA SER A 326 23.24 3.46 -8.38
C SER A 326 24.29 2.37 -8.49
N LEU A 327 24.47 1.65 -7.38
CA LEU A 327 25.35 0.50 -7.25
C LEU A 327 24.57 -0.62 -6.55
N ALA A 328 24.56 -1.80 -7.14
CA ALA A 328 24.11 -3.01 -6.47
C ALA A 328 25.20 -4.09 -6.58
N THR A 329 25.45 -4.78 -5.46
CA THR A 329 26.46 -5.84 -5.41
C THR A 329 26.11 -6.91 -4.38
N LYS A 330 26.55 -8.13 -4.67
CA LYS A 330 26.53 -9.26 -3.74
C LYS A 330 27.93 -9.82 -3.63
N ILE A 331 28.49 -9.80 -2.42
CA ILE A 331 29.85 -10.23 -2.13
C ILE A 331 29.88 -11.27 -1.00
N TYR A 332 31.03 -11.84 -0.73
CA TYR A 332 31.22 -12.90 0.28
C TYR A 332 30.26 -14.10 0.09
N LYS A 333 30.18 -14.63 -1.14
CA LYS A 333 29.28 -15.74 -1.49
C LYS A 333 27.81 -15.41 -1.14
N ASP A 334 27.35 -14.23 -1.57
CA ASP A 334 26.00 -13.70 -1.35
C ASP A 334 25.63 -13.42 0.12
N LYS A 335 26.58 -13.47 1.04
CA LYS A 335 26.34 -13.16 2.46
C LYS A 335 26.16 -11.68 2.74
N LEU A 336 26.68 -10.83 1.87
CA LEU A 336 26.54 -9.38 1.94
C LEU A 336 25.93 -8.88 0.64
N ALA A 337 24.74 -8.31 0.73
CA ALA A 337 24.08 -7.61 -0.38
C ALA A 337 24.01 -6.12 -0.06
N LEU A 338 24.52 -5.31 -0.96
CA LEU A 338 24.53 -3.85 -0.90
C LEU A 338 23.80 -3.30 -2.12
N SER A 339 22.86 -2.40 -1.88
CA SER A 339 22.25 -1.58 -2.92
C SER A 339 22.26 -0.12 -2.46
N ALA A 340 22.94 0.72 -3.20
CA ALA A 340 23.09 2.14 -2.93
C ALA A 340 22.69 2.96 -4.15
N SER A 341 22.03 4.07 -3.94
CA SER A 341 21.83 5.10 -4.97
C SER A 341 22.06 6.47 -4.36
N GLY A 342 22.60 7.38 -5.15
CA GLY A 342 22.86 8.73 -4.67
C GLY A 342 22.92 9.69 -5.84
N GLY A 343 22.51 10.94 -5.60
CA GLY A 343 22.52 11.97 -6.63
C GLY A 343 22.01 13.30 -6.15
N PHE A 344 21.80 14.19 -7.08
CA PHE A 344 21.33 15.53 -6.81
C PHE A 344 20.00 15.78 -7.48
N GLN A 345 19.07 16.31 -6.70
CA GLN A 345 17.77 16.78 -7.17
C GLN A 345 17.68 18.29 -7.02
N ARG A 346 17.14 18.92 -8.03
CA ARG A 346 16.71 20.32 -7.97
C ARG A 346 15.24 20.43 -8.36
N ASP A 347 14.53 21.34 -7.75
CA ASP A 347 13.20 21.80 -8.16
C ASP A 347 13.26 23.18 -8.82
N ASP A 348 12.10 23.77 -9.10
CA ASP A 348 11.95 25.06 -9.75
C ASP A 348 12.67 25.13 -11.11
N ILE A 349 12.34 24.17 -11.98
CA ILE A 349 12.95 24.09 -13.31
C ILE A 349 12.66 25.33 -14.15
N ALA A 350 11.46 25.91 -13.98
CA ALA A 350 11.01 27.10 -14.72
C ALA A 350 11.49 28.42 -14.10
N ASN A 351 12.20 28.40 -12.98
CA ASN A 351 12.65 29.57 -12.23
C ASN A 351 11.51 30.54 -11.81
N GLN A 352 10.38 29.96 -11.40
CA GLN A 352 9.17 30.74 -11.06
C GLN A 352 8.90 30.77 -9.54
N LYS A 353 9.60 29.92 -8.75
CA LYS A 353 9.42 29.87 -7.30
C LYS A 353 10.33 30.89 -6.60
N ILE A 354 9.84 31.47 -5.52
CA ILE A 354 10.60 32.36 -4.63
C ILE A 354 11.77 31.62 -3.97
N SER A 355 11.64 30.31 -3.75
CA SER A 355 12.66 29.48 -3.09
C SER A 355 12.96 28.24 -3.94
N ARG A 356 14.23 28.08 -4.30
CA ARG A 356 14.76 26.89 -4.99
C ARG A 356 15.30 25.89 -3.98
N MET A 357 15.00 24.64 -4.18
CA MET A 357 15.56 23.56 -3.39
C MET A 357 16.57 22.76 -4.23
N LYS A 358 17.82 22.71 -3.75
CA LYS A 358 18.81 21.75 -4.22
C LYS A 358 19.10 20.81 -3.07
N ARG A 359 18.99 19.52 -3.30
CA ARG A 359 19.24 18.54 -2.27
C ARG A 359 19.97 17.32 -2.81
N PHE A 360 20.74 16.70 -1.96
CA PHE A 360 21.20 15.34 -2.19
C PHE A 360 20.04 14.38 -1.97
N VAL A 361 19.84 13.44 -2.90
CA VAL A 361 18.88 12.34 -2.78
C VAL A 361 19.66 11.03 -2.81
N GLY A 362 19.31 10.12 -1.91
CA GLY A 362 20.04 8.86 -1.86
C GLY A 362 19.30 7.79 -1.07
N SER A 363 19.64 6.55 -1.37
CA SER A 363 19.20 5.39 -0.60
C SER A 363 20.34 4.41 -0.45
N LEU A 364 20.34 3.71 0.67
CA LEU A 364 21.27 2.64 0.98
C LEU A 364 20.49 1.49 1.59
N ASN A 365 20.62 0.31 1.02
CA ASN A 365 20.10 -0.91 1.59
C ASN A 365 21.26 -1.89 1.75
N LEU A 366 21.48 -2.33 2.99
CA LEU A 366 22.48 -3.29 3.35
C LEU A 366 21.80 -4.49 3.99
N SER A 367 22.10 -5.68 3.48
CA SER A 367 21.65 -6.95 4.06
C SER A 367 22.85 -7.86 4.28
N MET A 368 23.04 -8.30 5.51
CA MET A 368 24.14 -9.13 5.94
C MET A 368 23.62 -10.44 6.53
N ASN A 369 23.95 -11.56 5.91
CA ASN A 369 23.64 -12.92 6.36
C ASN A 369 24.94 -13.69 6.59
N LEU A 370 25.74 -13.26 7.59
CA LEU A 370 27.09 -13.77 7.80
C LEU A 370 27.07 -15.25 8.19
N SER A 371 26.07 -15.67 8.94
CA SER A 371 25.88 -17.04 9.35
C SER A 371 24.39 -17.37 9.60
N LYS A 372 24.07 -18.64 9.83
CA LYS A 372 22.73 -19.06 10.27
C LYS A 372 22.32 -18.43 11.61
N ARG A 373 23.28 -17.92 12.38
CA ARG A 373 23.06 -17.33 13.70
C ARG A 373 23.08 -15.82 13.74
N PHE A 374 23.57 -15.16 12.65
CA PHE A 374 23.70 -13.72 12.63
C PHE A 374 23.20 -13.16 11.31
N ASN A 375 22.20 -12.30 11.38
CA ASN A 375 21.76 -11.46 10.27
C ASN A 375 21.57 -10.02 10.74
N ALA A 376 21.89 -9.08 9.85
CA ALA A 376 21.70 -7.67 10.07
C ALA A 376 21.21 -7.01 8.78
N SER A 377 20.40 -5.98 8.92
CA SER A 377 19.99 -5.13 7.80
C SER A 377 20.00 -3.68 8.23
N ALA A 378 20.37 -2.81 7.29
CA ALA A 378 20.29 -1.37 7.46
C ALA A 378 19.72 -0.75 6.19
N MET A 379 18.89 0.25 6.37
CA MET A 379 18.29 1.01 5.29
C MET A 379 18.39 2.50 5.61
N TYR A 380 18.77 3.26 4.61
CA TYR A 380 18.71 4.72 4.63
C TYR A 380 18.01 5.19 3.36
N SER A 381 17.18 6.19 3.46
CA SER A 381 16.57 6.86 2.32
C SER A 381 16.29 8.33 2.67
N ASN A 382 16.61 9.23 1.76
CA ASN A 382 16.19 10.62 1.81
C ASN A 382 15.43 11.05 0.55
N PHE A 383 14.89 10.10 -0.21
CA PHE A 383 13.95 10.41 -1.27
C PHE A 383 12.63 10.92 -0.67
N ASN A 384 11.97 11.87 -1.36
CA ASN A 384 10.59 12.22 -1.04
C ASN A 384 9.69 11.04 -1.37
N ASN A 385 9.39 10.23 -0.40
CA ASN A 385 8.35 9.23 -0.52
C ASN A 385 7.04 9.85 -0.08
N HIS A 386 6.16 10.14 -1.04
CA HIS A 386 4.76 10.34 -0.74
C HIS A 386 4.18 8.95 -0.46
N ILE A 387 4.10 8.59 0.80
CA ILE A 387 3.39 7.38 1.20
C ILE A 387 1.91 7.74 1.19
N ASN A 388 1.21 7.36 0.13
CA ASN A 388 -0.24 7.22 0.19
C ASN A 388 -0.52 6.03 1.11
N ILE A 389 -0.69 6.31 2.39
CA ILE A 389 -1.14 5.31 3.36
C ILE A 389 -2.58 4.99 2.97
N LYS A 390 -2.79 3.85 2.33
CA LYS A 390 -4.13 3.29 2.18
C LYS A 390 -4.66 3.01 3.59
N PRO A 391 -5.73 3.65 4.05
CA PRO A 391 -6.19 3.52 5.44
C PRO A 391 -6.57 2.08 5.83
N VAL A 392 -6.79 1.21 4.84
CA VAL A 392 -7.41 -0.11 5.05
C VAL A 392 -6.45 -1.14 5.61
N ASP A 393 -5.20 -1.15 5.19
CA ASP A 393 -4.27 -2.22 5.58
C ASP A 393 -3.56 -1.94 6.90
N GLN A 394 -3.46 -0.68 7.30
CA GLN A 394 -2.75 -0.31 8.52
C GLN A 394 -3.60 -0.37 9.79
N ALA A 395 -4.92 -0.24 9.71
CA ALA A 395 -5.81 -0.38 10.86
C ALA A 395 -5.72 -1.76 11.53
N PHE A 396 -5.27 -2.78 10.80
CA PHE A 396 -5.05 -4.14 11.31
C PHE A 396 -3.60 -4.43 11.73
N VAL A 397 -2.64 -3.58 11.35
CA VAL A 397 -1.20 -3.81 11.56
C VAL A 397 -0.61 -2.90 12.62
N GLN A 398 -1.19 -1.73 12.87
CA GLN A 398 -0.64 -0.75 13.80
C GLN A 398 -1.04 -1.04 15.24
N ASN A 399 -0.02 -1.26 16.04
CA ASN A 399 -0.12 -1.62 17.46
C ASN A 399 -0.25 -0.41 18.41
N THR A 400 -0.41 0.80 17.90
CA THR A 400 -0.44 2.00 18.75
C THR A 400 -1.82 2.67 18.74
N ILE A 401 -2.31 2.94 19.94
CA ILE A 401 -3.59 3.57 20.24
C ILE A 401 -3.62 5.05 19.79
N TYR A 402 -2.47 5.59 19.37
CA TYR A 402 -2.25 7.01 19.07
C TYR A 402 -2.21 7.36 17.59
N ASP A 403 -2.28 6.38 16.72
CA ASP A 403 -2.40 6.69 15.31
C ASP A 403 -3.78 7.28 15.05
N ARG A 404 -3.84 8.61 15.15
CA ARG A 404 -4.96 9.37 14.63
C ARG A 404 -5.03 9.14 13.12
N ILE A 405 -5.81 8.17 12.71
CA ILE A 405 -6.13 7.88 11.31
C ILE A 405 -7.04 8.99 10.72
N ASP A 406 -7.33 10.02 11.50
CA ASP A 406 -8.28 11.07 11.13
C ASP A 406 -7.82 12.05 10.08
N THR A 407 -6.56 11.96 9.66
CA THR A 407 -6.08 12.83 8.60
C THR A 407 -5.24 12.01 7.63
N LEU A 408 -5.63 12.00 6.36
CA LEU A 408 -4.74 11.78 5.23
C LEU A 408 -3.69 12.89 5.24
N ILE A 409 -2.82 12.87 6.23
CA ILE A 409 -1.66 13.74 6.28
C ILE A 409 -0.69 13.15 5.27
N PHE A 410 -0.44 13.88 4.19
CA PHE A 410 0.70 13.63 3.34
C PHE A 410 1.95 13.89 4.18
N ILE A 411 2.44 12.88 4.88
CA ILE A 411 3.73 12.98 5.56
C ILE A 411 4.79 12.90 4.48
N GLN A 412 5.37 14.04 4.15
CA GLN A 412 6.55 14.08 3.31
C GLN A 412 7.74 13.61 4.17
N ILE A 413 8.07 12.32 4.11
CA ILE A 413 9.25 11.77 4.79
C ILE A 413 10.47 12.24 4.00
N ASN A 414 11.28 13.10 4.61
CA ASN A 414 12.50 13.62 3.98
C ASN A 414 13.71 12.73 4.25
N GLN A 415 13.72 12.02 5.38
CA GLN A 415 14.80 11.10 5.75
C GLN A 415 14.23 9.93 6.54
N SER A 416 14.70 8.75 6.23
CA SER A 416 14.39 7.53 6.96
C SER A 416 15.65 6.70 7.12
N VAL A 417 15.93 6.29 8.34
CA VAL A 417 17.00 5.35 8.69
C VAL A 417 16.39 4.22 9.49
N SER A 418 16.72 2.99 9.16
CA SER A 418 16.39 1.85 10.00
C SER A 418 17.51 0.84 10.01
N ALA A 419 17.72 0.19 11.16
CA ALA A 419 18.68 -0.89 11.31
C ALA A 419 18.07 -1.99 12.17
N ASN A 420 18.32 -3.24 11.80
CA ASN A 420 17.88 -4.40 12.55
C ASN A 420 19.01 -5.42 12.60
N ILE A 421 19.24 -6.00 13.78
CA ILE A 421 20.22 -7.04 14.03
C ILE A 421 19.49 -8.19 14.73
N ASN A 422 19.68 -9.39 14.24
CA ASN A 422 19.22 -10.60 14.89
C ASN A 422 20.41 -11.53 15.12
N TYR A 423 20.56 -11.96 16.35
CA TYR A 423 21.61 -12.87 16.77
C TYR A 423 21.03 -14.05 17.53
N ILE A 424 21.51 -15.24 17.22
CA ILE A 424 21.12 -16.49 17.87
C ILE A 424 22.32 -17.03 18.63
N PRO A 425 22.51 -16.61 19.92
CA PRO A 425 23.67 -17.01 20.73
C PRO A 425 23.71 -18.52 20.97
N LEU A 426 22.56 -19.13 21.13
CA LEU A 426 22.44 -20.56 21.39
C LEU A 426 21.35 -21.16 20.49
N ASP A 427 21.70 -22.21 19.79
CA ASP A 427 20.77 -23.00 18.98
C ASP A 427 21.21 -24.46 19.00
N ASN A 428 20.53 -25.26 19.79
CA ASN A 428 20.74 -26.69 19.89
C ASN A 428 19.43 -27.44 19.61
N SER A 429 19.41 -28.77 19.78
CA SER A 429 18.22 -29.59 19.49
C SER A 429 17.01 -29.28 20.41
N ARG A 430 17.24 -28.74 21.62
CA ARG A 430 16.19 -28.53 22.63
C ARG A 430 15.75 -27.07 22.70
N ILE A 431 16.69 -26.13 22.60
CA ILE A 431 16.46 -24.72 22.90
C ILE A 431 17.13 -23.83 21.85
N SER A 432 16.46 -22.75 21.48
CA SER A 432 17.03 -21.68 20.67
C SER A 432 16.79 -20.33 21.34
N HIS A 433 17.85 -19.53 21.49
CA HIS A 433 17.81 -18.19 22.03
C HIS A 433 18.00 -17.19 20.89
N ARG A 434 17.22 -16.13 20.88
CA ARG A 434 17.34 -15.05 19.89
C ARG A 434 17.34 -13.71 20.57
N VAL A 435 18.33 -12.89 20.22
CA VAL A 435 18.40 -11.47 20.56
C VAL A 435 18.10 -10.68 19.30
N SER A 436 17.23 -9.69 19.39
CA SER A 436 16.92 -8.76 18.32
C SER A 436 17.13 -7.33 18.79
N LEU A 437 17.82 -6.55 17.97
CA LEU A 437 17.99 -5.10 18.14
C LEU A 437 17.43 -4.42 16.90
N GLY A 438 16.61 -3.40 17.09
CA GLY A 438 16.08 -2.60 16.01
C GLY A 438 16.12 -1.13 16.36
N GLY A 439 16.40 -0.29 15.38
CA GLY A 439 16.37 1.16 15.53
C GLY A 439 15.83 1.81 14.26
N ASN A 440 15.13 2.90 14.43
CA ASN A 440 14.65 3.71 13.31
C ASN A 440 14.69 5.20 13.65
N TYR A 441 14.92 5.99 12.62
CA TYR A 441 14.81 7.44 12.65
C TYR A 441 14.11 7.90 11.38
N ASN A 442 13.07 8.72 11.53
CA ASN A 442 12.35 9.32 10.43
C ASN A 442 12.23 10.82 10.68
N SER A 443 12.44 11.63 9.67
CA SER A 443 12.18 13.07 9.77
C SER A 443 11.33 13.53 8.58
N ALA A 444 10.39 14.41 8.87
CA ALA A 444 9.53 15.05 7.90
C ALA A 444 9.65 16.56 8.08
N VAL A 445 9.81 17.28 6.96
CA VAL A 445 9.77 18.74 6.93
C VAL A 445 8.60 19.16 6.08
N SER A 446 7.62 19.80 6.68
CA SER A 446 6.53 20.44 5.93
C SER A 446 6.82 21.92 5.82
N ARG A 447 6.65 22.47 4.60
CA ARG A 447 6.71 23.92 4.34
C ARG A 447 5.33 24.35 3.88
N ASN A 448 4.56 24.93 4.78
CA ASN A 448 3.35 25.66 4.42
C ASN A 448 3.59 27.14 4.66
N SER A 449 3.40 27.95 3.61
CA SER A 449 3.27 29.42 3.62
C SER A 449 4.07 30.17 4.69
N GLY A 450 5.38 29.93 4.78
CA GLY A 450 6.28 30.67 5.69
C GLY A 450 6.70 29.91 6.94
N ASP A 451 5.95 28.95 7.43
CA ASP A 451 6.28 28.16 8.61
C ASP A 451 6.95 26.84 8.25
N ARG A 452 8.12 26.62 8.80
CA ARG A 452 8.88 25.38 8.71
C ARG A 452 8.54 24.50 9.92
N THR A 453 7.63 23.56 9.78
CA THR A 453 7.43 22.52 10.79
C THR A 453 8.34 21.35 10.47
N GLN A 454 9.19 21.01 11.42
CA GLN A 454 10.03 19.83 11.35
C GLN A 454 9.55 18.83 12.41
N ASN A 455 9.11 17.65 11.95
CA ASN A 455 8.78 16.54 12.83
C ASN A 455 9.84 15.46 12.63
N ALA A 456 10.35 14.91 13.71
CA ALA A 456 11.25 13.79 13.68
C ALA A 456 10.78 12.71 14.66
N MET A 457 10.98 11.46 14.29
CA MET A 457 10.68 10.32 15.14
C MET A 457 11.91 9.42 15.24
N SER A 458 12.36 9.11 16.45
CA SER A 458 13.37 8.11 16.71
C SER A 458 12.80 6.98 17.53
N GLY A 459 13.15 5.74 17.17
CA GLY A 459 12.68 4.56 17.88
C GLY A 459 13.78 3.52 18.06
N GLY A 460 13.72 2.80 19.17
CA GLY A 460 14.58 1.67 19.44
C GLY A 460 13.82 0.49 20.04
N ARG A 461 14.23 -0.70 19.72
CA ARG A 461 13.69 -1.93 20.30
C ARG A 461 14.80 -2.93 20.56
N ILE A 462 14.75 -3.54 21.74
CA ILE A 462 15.55 -4.70 22.08
C ILE A 462 14.60 -5.84 22.46
N GLY A 463 14.85 -7.02 21.95
CA GLY A 463 14.04 -8.20 22.24
C GLY A 463 14.91 -9.42 22.52
N TYR A 464 14.44 -10.22 23.43
CA TYR A 464 15.01 -11.54 23.73
C TYR A 464 13.91 -12.58 23.69
N MET A 465 14.15 -13.66 22.95
CA MET A 465 13.20 -14.75 22.75
C MET A 465 13.86 -16.10 23.00
N VAL A 466 13.17 -16.96 23.70
CA VAL A 466 13.55 -18.35 23.92
C VAL A 466 12.50 -19.26 23.27
N THR A 467 12.96 -20.19 22.47
CA THR A 467 12.11 -21.22 21.85
C THR A 467 12.52 -22.59 22.37
N TRP A 468 11.61 -23.28 23.02
CA TRP A 468 11.75 -24.70 23.40
C TRP A 468 11.25 -25.57 22.25
N LYS A 469 12.19 -26.23 21.56
CA LYS A 469 11.88 -26.93 20.30
C LYS A 469 11.01 -28.15 20.49
N GLU A 470 11.17 -28.87 21.62
CA GLU A 470 10.38 -30.06 21.95
C GLU A 470 8.90 -29.77 22.16
N THR A 471 8.60 -28.70 22.88
CA THR A 471 7.24 -28.27 23.19
C THR A 471 6.67 -27.28 22.22
N GLY A 472 7.53 -26.63 21.41
CA GLY A 472 7.18 -25.52 20.55
C GLY A 472 6.83 -24.22 21.30
N LEU A 473 7.11 -24.18 22.63
CA LEU A 473 6.87 -22.99 23.44
C LEU A 473 7.85 -21.88 23.04
N ASN A 474 7.32 -20.71 22.82
CA ASN A 474 8.09 -19.48 22.61
C ASN A 474 7.75 -18.49 23.71
N THR A 475 8.77 -17.98 24.39
CA THR A 475 8.62 -16.89 25.34
C THR A 475 9.56 -15.77 24.95
N GLY A 476 9.13 -14.55 25.13
CA GLY A 476 9.95 -13.39 24.78
C GLY A 476 9.63 -12.18 25.63
N ILE A 477 10.64 -11.37 25.82
CA ILE A 477 10.51 -10.04 26.39
C ILE A 477 11.05 -9.01 25.38
N ASN A 478 10.47 -7.86 25.34
CA ASN A 478 10.99 -6.74 24.55
C ASN A 478 10.85 -5.43 25.32
N ALA A 479 11.82 -4.55 25.10
CA ALA A 479 11.76 -3.15 25.52
C ALA A 479 11.78 -2.29 24.27
N SER A 480 11.00 -1.24 24.26
CA SER A 480 10.91 -0.30 23.13
C SER A 480 10.90 1.14 23.63
N SER A 481 11.50 2.01 22.87
CA SER A 481 11.50 3.45 23.04
C SER A 481 11.10 4.10 21.73
N ASN A 482 10.27 5.12 21.80
CA ASN A 482 9.87 5.92 20.63
C ASN A 482 9.75 7.37 21.07
N THR A 483 10.40 8.30 20.37
CA THR A 483 10.34 9.73 20.67
C THR A 483 9.98 10.48 19.42
N ASN A 484 8.92 11.25 19.48
CA ASN A 484 8.48 12.19 18.46
C ASN A 484 8.92 13.60 18.85
N PHE A 485 9.69 14.23 17.99
CA PHE A 485 10.12 15.63 18.12
C PHE A 485 9.25 16.49 17.22
N TYR A 486 8.71 17.57 17.74
CA TYR A 486 7.93 18.57 17.02
C TYR A 486 8.37 19.98 17.41
N ALA A 487 7.88 21.01 16.73
CA ALA A 487 8.40 22.38 16.88
C ALA A 487 8.46 22.87 18.34
N ASP A 488 7.44 22.53 19.14
CA ASP A 488 7.27 23.05 20.51
C ASP A 488 7.56 22.02 21.60
N GLY A 489 8.20 20.87 21.27
CA GLY A 489 8.48 19.86 22.27
C GLY A 489 8.74 18.45 21.75
N GLN A 490 8.61 17.50 22.66
CA GLN A 490 8.77 16.09 22.35
C GLN A 490 7.77 15.22 23.13
N ALA A 491 7.31 14.15 22.46
CA ALA A 491 6.56 13.08 23.08
C ALA A 491 7.36 11.78 23.03
N SER A 492 7.59 11.17 24.20
CA SER A 492 8.39 9.94 24.32
C SER A 492 7.56 8.81 24.89
N PHE A 493 7.73 7.62 24.30
CA PHE A 493 7.08 6.38 24.73
C PHE A 493 8.14 5.37 25.13
N TYR A 494 8.02 4.81 26.32
CA TYR A 494 8.85 3.72 26.81
C TYR A 494 7.98 2.53 27.15
N GLY A 495 8.19 1.42 26.48
CA GLY A 495 7.33 0.24 26.58
C GLY A 495 8.09 -1.03 26.88
N LEU A 496 7.43 -1.92 27.61
CA LEU A 496 7.83 -3.28 27.85
C LEU A 496 6.77 -4.22 27.31
N GLY A 497 7.20 -5.31 26.66
CA GLY A 497 6.31 -6.31 26.12
C GLY A 497 6.72 -7.72 26.51
N LEU A 498 5.72 -8.56 26.71
CA LEU A 498 5.86 -10.00 26.99
C LEU A 498 5.16 -10.77 25.89
N LEU A 499 5.79 -11.83 25.41
CA LEU A 499 5.24 -12.78 24.44
C LEU A 499 5.27 -14.17 25.02
N LEU A 500 4.15 -14.87 24.97
CA LEU A 500 4.04 -16.29 25.24
C LEU A 500 3.27 -16.93 24.08
N SER A 501 3.83 -17.96 23.45
CA SER A 501 3.16 -18.65 22.35
C SER A 501 3.47 -20.14 22.39
N LYS A 502 2.43 -20.98 22.34
CA LYS A 502 2.55 -22.42 22.38
C LYS A 502 1.62 -23.07 21.38
N PRO A 503 2.11 -24.01 20.56
CA PRO A 503 1.26 -24.92 19.82
C PRO A 503 0.72 -25.99 20.76
N VAL A 504 -0.56 -26.27 20.65
CA VAL A 504 -1.25 -27.31 21.41
C VAL A 504 -2.04 -28.20 20.45
N TRP A 505 -2.68 -29.25 20.97
CA TRP A 505 -3.52 -30.16 20.18
C TRP A 505 -2.80 -30.68 18.91
N LYS A 506 -1.65 -31.34 19.12
CA LYS A 506 -0.79 -31.88 18.05
C LYS A 506 -0.43 -30.84 17.01
N GLN A 507 -0.10 -29.61 17.45
CA GLN A 507 0.26 -28.44 16.64
C GLN A 507 -0.89 -27.86 15.76
N LYS A 508 -2.11 -28.37 15.90
CA LYS A 508 -3.26 -27.84 15.15
C LYS A 508 -3.73 -26.48 15.66
N LEU A 509 -3.61 -26.23 16.97
CA LEU A 509 -3.98 -24.97 17.60
C LEU A 509 -2.74 -24.28 18.15
N ARG A 510 -2.49 -23.04 17.75
CA ARG A 510 -1.49 -22.17 18.37
C ARG A 510 -2.21 -21.12 19.22
N ILE A 511 -1.81 -21.04 20.47
CA ILE A 511 -2.28 -20.01 21.41
C ILE A 511 -1.13 -19.04 21.63
N SER A 512 -1.39 -17.74 21.54
CA SER A 512 -0.39 -16.70 21.78
C SER A 512 -0.97 -15.61 22.66
N LEU A 513 -0.24 -15.23 23.69
CA LEU A 513 -0.54 -14.14 24.60
C LEU A 513 0.53 -13.06 24.45
N ASN A 514 0.13 -11.85 24.15
CA ASN A 514 0.99 -10.67 24.10
C ASN A 514 0.49 -9.64 25.10
N GLY A 515 1.35 -9.23 26.02
CA GLY A 515 1.12 -8.14 26.95
C GLY A 515 2.08 -7.01 26.65
N ASN A 516 1.60 -5.77 26.61
CA ASN A 516 2.42 -4.58 26.46
C ASN A 516 1.97 -3.52 27.46
N ALA A 517 2.93 -2.87 28.10
CA ALA A 517 2.71 -1.70 28.93
C ALA A 517 3.69 -0.60 28.52
N SER A 518 3.24 0.62 28.43
CA SER A 518 4.10 1.75 28.10
C SER A 518 3.68 3.02 28.83
N ASN A 519 4.67 3.87 29.09
CA ASN A 519 4.49 5.20 29.65
C ASN A 519 4.70 6.24 28.54
N ASN A 520 3.81 7.21 28.48
CA ASN A 520 3.90 8.33 27.56
C ASN A 520 4.33 9.58 28.33
N TYR A 521 5.37 10.23 27.87
CA TYR A 521 5.92 11.47 28.43
C TYR A 521 5.80 12.57 27.38
N GLU A 522 5.37 13.74 27.79
CA GLU A 522 5.38 14.95 26.99
C GLU A 522 6.26 15.99 27.67
N ASN A 523 7.31 16.44 26.99
CA ASN A 523 8.33 17.34 27.54
C ASN A 523 8.88 16.87 28.91
N GLY A 524 9.11 15.56 29.04
CA GLY A 524 9.63 14.93 30.25
C GLY A 524 8.61 14.68 31.36
N LYS A 525 7.36 15.10 31.21
CA LYS A 525 6.28 14.86 32.18
C LYS A 525 5.45 13.65 31.77
N LEU A 526 5.18 12.75 32.71
CA LEU A 526 4.31 11.58 32.47
C LEU A 526 2.87 12.05 32.21
N THR A 527 2.36 11.79 31.02
CA THR A 527 1.01 12.21 30.58
C THR A 527 0.03 11.06 30.53
N ALA A 528 0.48 9.86 30.24
CA ALA A 528 -0.41 8.70 30.21
C ALA A 528 0.37 7.38 30.42
N MET A 529 -0.36 6.40 30.92
CA MET A 529 0.04 4.98 30.89
C MET A 529 -0.87 4.23 29.93
N LEU A 530 -0.27 3.37 29.12
CA LEU A 530 -0.95 2.55 28.16
C LEU A 530 -0.67 1.09 28.43
N TYR A 531 -1.68 0.30 28.24
CA TYR A 531 -1.55 -1.14 28.35
C TYR A 531 -2.37 -1.84 27.29
N SER A 532 -1.90 -2.99 26.86
CA SER A 532 -2.69 -3.87 25.99
C SER A 532 -2.36 -5.32 26.27
N VAL A 533 -3.38 -6.15 26.22
CA VAL A 533 -3.26 -7.59 26.26
C VAL A 533 -3.99 -8.14 25.04
N THR A 534 -3.28 -8.94 24.26
CA THR A 534 -3.83 -9.59 23.06
C THR A 534 -3.70 -11.09 23.21
N ASN A 535 -4.80 -11.80 23.15
CA ASN A 535 -4.85 -13.24 23.10
C ASN A 535 -5.24 -13.68 21.68
N SER A 536 -4.44 -14.55 21.08
CA SER A 536 -4.62 -14.98 19.70
C SER A 536 -4.63 -16.49 19.59
N TYR A 537 -5.55 -16.99 18.79
CA TYR A 537 -5.77 -18.40 18.53
C TYR A 537 -5.67 -18.64 17.02
N ALA A 538 -4.84 -19.57 16.59
CA ALA A 538 -4.74 -19.99 15.20
C ALA A 538 -4.94 -21.50 15.12
N LEU A 539 -6.08 -21.92 14.59
CA LEU A 539 -6.50 -23.31 14.47
C LEU A 539 -6.48 -23.74 13.00
N ARG A 540 -5.79 -24.84 12.74
CA ARG A 540 -5.78 -25.50 11.42
C ARG A 540 -6.62 -26.77 11.50
N LEU A 541 -7.71 -26.79 10.74
CA LEU A 541 -8.61 -27.94 10.62
C LEU A 541 -8.35 -28.65 9.29
N GLY A 542 -7.40 -29.57 9.30
CA GLY A 542 -6.96 -30.23 8.08
C GLY A 542 -6.07 -29.38 7.19
N ARG A 543 -6.09 -29.65 5.87
CA ARG A 543 -5.26 -28.97 4.87
C ARG A 543 -5.94 -27.71 4.30
N HIS A 544 -7.24 -27.63 4.41
CA HIS A 544 -8.07 -26.67 3.69
C HIS A 544 -8.64 -25.55 4.57
N HIS A 545 -8.75 -25.76 5.87
CA HIS A 545 -9.45 -24.85 6.76
C HIS A 545 -8.51 -24.27 7.81
N ALA A 546 -8.51 -22.94 7.94
CA ALA A 546 -7.83 -22.24 9.00
C ALA A 546 -8.78 -21.25 9.67
N LEU A 547 -8.86 -21.31 10.98
CA LEU A 547 -9.61 -20.37 11.83
C LEU A 547 -8.61 -19.58 12.66
N SER A 548 -8.77 -18.28 12.70
CA SER A 548 -8.00 -17.37 13.56
C SER A 548 -8.94 -16.54 14.39
N MET A 549 -8.60 -16.36 15.66
CA MET A 549 -9.32 -15.46 16.56
C MET A 549 -8.30 -14.62 17.32
N SER A 550 -8.57 -13.36 17.47
CA SER A 550 -7.74 -12.44 18.24
C SER A 550 -8.64 -11.57 19.09
N LEU A 551 -8.38 -11.54 20.39
CA LEU A 551 -9.07 -10.73 21.37
C LEU A 551 -8.05 -9.79 21.97
N ARG A 552 -8.26 -8.49 21.80
CA ARG A 552 -7.41 -7.42 22.33
C ARG A 552 -8.20 -6.57 23.31
N TYR A 553 -7.65 -6.40 24.47
CA TYR A 553 -8.06 -5.38 25.42
C TYR A 553 -6.95 -4.39 25.56
N SER A 554 -7.25 -3.11 25.43
CA SER A 554 -6.26 -2.04 25.55
C SER A 554 -6.89 -0.85 26.27
N GLY A 555 -6.06 -0.11 27.00
CA GLY A 555 -6.52 1.04 27.71
C GLY A 555 -5.45 2.11 27.83
N ARG A 556 -5.93 3.31 28.08
CA ARG A 556 -5.15 4.49 28.40
C ARG A 556 -5.62 5.03 29.74
N GLN A 557 -4.69 5.21 30.65
CA GLN A 557 -4.88 5.94 31.87
C GLN A 557 -4.19 7.30 31.77
N SER A 558 -4.97 8.38 31.69
CA SER A 558 -4.41 9.73 31.67
C SER A 558 -3.83 10.09 33.03
N LYS A 559 -2.67 10.73 33.03
CA LYS A 559 -1.96 11.25 34.22
C LYS A 559 -1.77 12.76 34.12
N SER A 560 -2.28 13.40 33.07
CA SER A 560 -2.15 14.85 32.87
C SER A 560 -3.09 15.64 33.79
N PRO A 561 -2.65 16.79 34.35
CA PRO A 561 -3.53 17.70 35.09
C PRO A 561 -4.66 18.24 34.22
N ALA A 562 -5.72 18.75 34.91
CA ALA A 562 -6.99 19.13 34.31
C ALA A 562 -6.94 20.24 33.23
N GLU A 563 -5.83 20.94 33.03
CA GLU A 563 -5.77 22.16 32.20
C GLU A 563 -5.45 21.96 30.72
N LEU A 564 -4.97 20.77 30.30
CA LEU A 564 -4.67 20.47 28.90
C LEU A 564 -5.76 19.56 28.29
N SER A 565 -6.81 20.15 27.76
CA SER A 565 -8.10 19.48 27.47
C SER A 565 -8.10 18.42 26.36
N PHE A 566 -7.14 18.39 25.44
CA PHE A 566 -7.11 17.46 24.32
C PHE A 566 -6.61 16.04 24.64
N TYR A 567 -5.90 15.85 25.76
CA TYR A 567 -5.24 14.58 26.10
C TYR A 567 -5.79 13.88 27.35
N LYS A 568 -6.96 14.30 27.83
CA LYS A 568 -7.50 13.92 29.16
C LYS A 568 -8.24 12.62 29.25
N THR A 569 -8.58 11.98 28.15
CA THR A 569 -9.48 10.84 28.21
C THR A 569 -8.76 9.57 28.69
N THR A 570 -9.18 9.09 29.85
CA THR A 570 -8.98 7.69 30.24
C THR A 570 -10.02 6.87 29.51
N PHE A 571 -9.60 5.85 28.79
CA PHE A 571 -10.51 5.00 28.04
C PHE A 571 -10.02 3.56 27.97
N ASN A 572 -10.94 2.67 27.68
CA ASN A 572 -10.66 1.27 27.41
C ASN A 572 -11.29 0.88 26.07
N GLU A 573 -10.61 -0.01 25.38
CA GLU A 573 -11.07 -0.53 24.10
C GLU A 573 -10.97 -2.04 24.08
N PHE A 574 -11.98 -2.67 23.55
CA PHE A 574 -11.99 -4.08 23.25
C PHE A 574 -12.11 -4.28 21.74
N MET A 575 -11.24 -5.09 21.16
CA MET A 575 -11.29 -5.48 19.76
C MET A 575 -11.23 -6.99 19.64
N GLY A 576 -12.26 -7.57 19.07
CA GLY A 576 -12.33 -8.98 18.70
C GLY A 576 -12.22 -9.13 17.19
N ASN A 577 -11.32 -9.98 16.72
CA ASN A 577 -11.22 -10.33 15.30
C ASN A 577 -11.40 -11.84 15.14
N LEU A 578 -12.22 -12.24 14.19
CA LEU A 578 -12.44 -13.63 13.81
C LEU A 578 -12.18 -13.78 12.31
N GLY A 579 -11.22 -14.61 11.96
CA GLY A 579 -10.87 -14.90 10.58
C GLY A 579 -11.08 -16.37 10.26
N TYR A 580 -11.70 -16.65 9.14
CA TYR A 580 -11.81 -17.99 8.58
C TYR A 580 -11.25 -17.98 7.16
N ASN A 581 -10.37 -18.92 6.86
CA ASN A 581 -9.79 -19.10 5.54
C ASN A 581 -10.01 -20.55 5.07
N PHE A 582 -10.50 -20.66 3.87
CA PHE A 582 -10.67 -21.93 3.16
C PHE A 582 -9.77 -21.92 1.92
N THR A 583 -8.97 -22.97 1.74
CA THR A 583 -8.10 -23.16 0.56
C THR A 583 -8.42 -24.47 -0.12
N PHE A 584 -8.49 -24.51 -1.44
CA PHE A 584 -8.86 -25.70 -2.23
C PHE A 584 -8.00 -25.85 -3.49
#